data_ae8acca97c33b5d0ff7c8677ca6bb300
#
_entry.id   ae8acca97c33b5d0ff7c8677ca6bb300
#
_cell.length_a   1.000
_cell.length_b   1.000
_cell.length_c   1.000
_cell.angle_alpha   90.00
_cell.angle_beta   90.00
_cell.angle_gamma   90.00
#
_symmetry.space_group_name_H-M   'P 1'
#
loop_
_entity.id
_entity.type
_entity.pdbx_description
1 polymer ?
#
loop_
_entity_poly.entity_id
_entity_poly.type
_entity_poly.pdbx_seq_one_letter_code
_entity_poly.pdbx_strand_id
1 'polypeptide(L)'
;MKNSNRFSYSRRKFSRHLFISATAMSAAPILLPGIAQAQSSTSLKIGIIGSGRIGGSVGLRWAEAGHEILFSSRNPDQLNDLVTQAGPKARAGYPQEAAEFGDIVFVAVPYAATPQVGRDYGALMQGKIVIDCGNPYIQRDGEMAAVALEKGTGVASAEFLPGVKLVRAFNALSWVEVNEEAHRDGELIAIPIAGDDQEAVAVATQLVIDAGFDPVIVGGLDKAGLFDQGTAVYVKGMTAREMRAELGL
;
A
#
# COMPACT_ATOMS: atom_id res chain seq x y z
N MET A 1 -39.47 -66.37 29.20
CA MET A 1 -39.07 -67.60 28.49
C MET A 1 -37.59 -67.40 28.13
N LYS A 2 -36.66 -67.96 28.93
CA LYS A 2 -35.83 -69.15 28.66
C LYS A 2 -35.03 -69.02 27.38
N ASN A 3 -33.72 -69.09 27.26
CA ASN A 3 -32.69 -69.89 27.99
C ASN A 3 -31.31 -69.26 27.62
N SER A 4 -30.48 -69.02 28.48
CA SER A 4 -29.22 -69.65 28.97
C SER A 4 -28.58 -70.66 28.01
N ASN A 5 -27.31 -70.45 27.68
CA ASN A 5 -26.32 -71.48 27.86
C ASN A 5 -24.89 -70.91 27.92
N ARG A 6 -24.27 -71.13 29.05
CA ARG A 6 -22.82 -71.09 29.29
C ARG A 6 -22.19 -72.34 28.67
N PHE A 7 -20.99 -72.28 28.14
CA PHE A 7 -20.00 -73.34 28.35
C PHE A 7 -18.60 -72.80 28.42
N SER A 8 -17.88 -73.35 29.32
CA SER A 8 -16.64 -73.05 29.99
C SER A 8 -15.50 -73.93 29.43
N TYR A 9 -14.27 -73.51 29.70
CA TYR A 9 -13.00 -74.26 29.77
C TYR A 9 -12.25 -74.62 28.47
N SER A 10 -10.98 -74.21 28.34
CA SER A 10 -9.83 -74.92 28.86
C SER A 10 -8.51 -74.17 28.64
N ARG A 11 -7.77 -74.08 29.72
CA ARG A 11 -6.35 -73.65 29.72
C ARG A 11 -5.49 -74.71 29.04
N ARG A 12 -4.60 -74.30 28.14
CA ARG A 12 -3.31 -74.99 27.93
C ARG A 12 -2.19 -73.97 27.80
N LYS A 13 -1.27 -73.99 28.76
CA LYS A 13 0.02 -73.35 28.70
C LYS A 13 0.88 -74.07 27.67
N PHE A 14 1.57 -73.29 26.79
CA PHE A 14 2.85 -73.71 26.24
C PHE A 14 3.76 -72.52 26.11
N SER A 15 4.94 -72.74 26.60
CA SER A 15 6.07 -71.82 26.82
C SER A 15 6.94 -71.75 25.54
N ARG A 16 7.70 -70.62 25.42
CA ARG A 16 8.95 -70.41 24.67
C ARG A 16 8.82 -70.05 23.17
N HIS A 17 9.21 -68.91 22.74
CA HIS A 17 10.58 -68.43 22.51
C HIS A 17 10.56 -66.95 22.16
N LEU A 18 11.51 -66.25 22.78
CA LEU A 18 11.88 -64.89 22.58
C LEU A 18 12.52 -64.71 21.21
N PHE A 19 11.92 -63.92 20.33
CA PHE A 19 12.62 -63.27 19.21
C PHE A 19 12.27 -61.79 19.25
N ILE A 20 13.25 -61.00 19.70
CA ILE A 20 13.22 -59.56 19.66
C ILE A 20 13.59 -59.17 18.24
N SER A 21 12.61 -58.84 17.42
CA SER A 21 12.82 -58.12 16.14
C SER A 21 12.60 -56.64 16.42
N ALA A 22 13.70 -55.90 16.54
CA ALA A 22 13.67 -54.44 16.59
C ALA A 22 13.30 -53.92 15.19
N THR A 23 12.04 -53.58 14.99
CA THR A 23 11.60 -52.78 13.84
C THR A 23 11.89 -51.33 14.14
N ALA A 24 12.93 -50.78 13.52
CA ALA A 24 13.22 -49.36 13.53
C ALA A 24 12.09 -48.65 12.79
N MET A 25 11.19 -48.00 13.52
CA MET A 25 10.25 -47.03 12.96
C MET A 25 11.06 -45.79 12.60
N SER A 26 11.36 -45.60 11.32
CA SER A 26 11.84 -44.34 10.79
C SER A 26 10.68 -43.33 10.86
N ALA A 27 10.72 -42.44 11.85
CA ALA A 27 9.86 -41.29 11.88
C ALA A 27 10.29 -40.33 10.74
N ALA A 28 9.52 -40.32 9.66
CA ALA A 28 9.64 -39.26 8.68
C ALA A 28 9.26 -37.93 9.34
N PRO A 29 10.02 -36.84 9.16
CA PRO A 29 9.62 -35.54 9.67
C PRO A 29 8.35 -35.10 8.94
N ILE A 30 7.28 -34.90 9.70
CA ILE A 30 6.08 -34.22 9.22
C ILE A 30 6.50 -32.76 9.00
N LEU A 31 6.71 -32.40 7.72
CA LEU A 31 6.83 -31.02 7.30
C LEU A 31 5.44 -30.37 7.57
N LEU A 32 5.33 -29.68 8.69
CA LEU A 32 4.26 -28.74 8.92
C LEU A 32 4.33 -27.69 7.80
N PRO A 33 3.20 -27.36 7.10
CA PRO A 33 3.20 -26.26 6.15
C PRO A 33 3.64 -25.02 6.91
N GLY A 34 4.72 -24.40 6.43
CA GLY A 34 5.28 -23.19 7.02
C GLY A 34 4.17 -22.16 7.20
N ILE A 35 4.01 -21.69 8.41
CA ILE A 35 3.32 -20.43 8.69
C ILE A 35 4.07 -19.41 7.84
N ALA A 36 3.43 -18.89 6.80
CA ALA A 36 3.94 -17.76 6.06
C ALA A 36 4.17 -16.66 7.11
N GLN A 37 5.42 -16.45 7.49
CA GLN A 37 5.80 -15.29 8.28
C GLN A 37 5.38 -14.10 7.44
N ALA A 38 4.37 -13.36 7.91
CA ALA A 38 4.13 -12.02 7.44
C ALA A 38 5.48 -11.30 7.59
N GLN A 39 6.11 -10.99 6.46
CA GLN A 39 7.30 -10.14 6.46
C GLN A 39 6.84 -8.84 7.09
N SER A 40 7.30 -8.55 8.31
CA SER A 40 7.07 -7.25 8.93
C SER A 40 7.72 -6.23 8.01
N SER A 41 6.92 -5.44 7.30
CA SER A 41 7.40 -4.33 6.51
C SER A 41 8.23 -3.44 7.45
N THR A 42 9.43 -3.09 7.04
CA THR A 42 10.26 -2.16 7.81
C THR A 42 9.47 -0.87 7.98
N SER A 43 9.29 -0.39 9.21
CA SER A 43 8.61 0.87 9.48
C SER A 43 9.32 2.01 8.75
N LEU A 44 8.62 2.70 7.87
CA LEU A 44 9.13 3.82 7.07
C LEU A 44 8.70 5.14 7.72
N LYS A 45 9.48 6.19 7.51
CA LYS A 45 9.11 7.57 7.86
C LYS A 45 8.48 8.24 6.65
N ILE A 46 7.22 8.61 6.75
CA ILE A 46 6.46 9.20 5.65
C ILE A 46 5.99 10.60 6.05
N GLY A 47 6.47 11.60 5.31
CA GLY A 47 6.00 12.97 5.43
C GLY A 47 4.87 13.23 4.43
N ILE A 48 3.73 13.73 4.90
CA ILE A 48 2.57 14.01 4.05
C ILE A 48 2.43 15.52 3.88
N ILE A 49 2.68 16.02 2.68
CA ILE A 49 2.42 17.41 2.32
C ILE A 49 0.98 17.54 1.83
N GLY A 50 0.11 18.05 2.72
CA GLY A 50 -1.32 18.17 2.45
C GLY A 50 -2.15 17.03 3.03
N SER A 51 -2.41 17.07 4.33
CA SER A 51 -3.24 16.09 5.05
C SER A 51 -4.73 16.43 4.99
N GLY A 52 -5.22 16.70 3.77
CA GLY A 52 -6.65 16.82 3.47
C GLY A 52 -7.32 15.44 3.35
N ARG A 53 -8.40 15.35 2.55
CA ARG A 53 -9.17 14.10 2.41
C ARG A 53 -8.30 12.92 1.93
N ILE A 54 -7.58 13.05 0.82
CA ILE A 54 -6.72 11.96 0.30
C ILE A 54 -5.51 11.76 1.21
N GLY A 55 -4.73 12.81 1.51
CA GLY A 55 -3.52 12.69 2.30
C GLY A 55 -3.78 12.16 3.71
N GLY A 56 -4.88 12.58 4.34
CA GLY A 56 -5.32 12.04 5.63
C GLY A 56 -5.73 10.58 5.56
N SER A 57 -6.59 10.20 4.59
CA SER A 57 -7.08 8.82 4.46
C SER A 57 -5.95 7.83 4.16
N VAL A 58 -5.09 8.13 3.19
CA VAL A 58 -3.95 7.27 2.85
C VAL A 58 -2.95 7.19 4.00
N GLY A 59 -2.66 8.32 4.66
CA GLY A 59 -1.77 8.35 5.82
C GLY A 59 -2.29 7.53 7.00
N LEU A 60 -3.61 7.47 7.22
CA LEU A 60 -4.21 6.57 8.22
C LEU A 60 -3.95 5.10 7.91
N ARG A 61 -4.12 4.68 6.65
CA ARG A 61 -3.83 3.29 6.25
C ARG A 61 -2.38 2.93 6.50
N TRP A 62 -1.44 3.83 6.16
CA TRP A 62 -0.02 3.62 6.44
C TRP A 62 0.32 3.62 7.94
N ALA A 63 -0.35 4.45 8.74
CA ALA A 63 -0.19 4.43 10.19
C ALA A 63 -0.67 3.10 10.78
N GLU A 64 -1.80 2.57 10.30
CA GLU A 64 -2.34 1.25 10.67
C GLU A 64 -1.39 0.11 10.27
N ALA A 65 -0.69 0.23 9.14
CA ALA A 65 0.36 -0.70 8.71
C ALA A 65 1.66 -0.58 9.55
N GLY A 66 1.76 0.42 10.42
CA GLY A 66 2.85 0.57 11.38
C GLY A 66 3.97 1.53 10.97
N HIS A 67 3.77 2.33 9.92
CA HIS A 67 4.70 3.39 9.52
C HIS A 67 4.66 4.58 10.49
N GLU A 68 5.72 5.39 10.46
CA GLU A 68 5.79 6.66 11.19
C GLU A 68 5.29 7.79 10.28
N ILE A 69 4.24 8.50 10.68
CA ILE A 69 3.58 9.49 9.82
C ILE A 69 3.72 10.90 10.39
N LEU A 70 4.17 11.85 9.56
CA LEU A 70 4.01 13.26 9.83
C LEU A 70 2.95 13.83 8.88
N PHE A 71 1.76 14.07 9.41
CA PHE A 71 0.70 14.78 8.71
C PHE A 71 0.99 16.27 8.69
N SER A 72 0.86 16.94 7.54
CA SER A 72 1.11 18.36 7.50
C SER A 72 -0.01 19.18 6.89
N SER A 73 -0.14 20.39 7.40
CA SER A 73 -1.08 21.40 6.97
C SER A 73 -0.50 22.79 7.21
N ARG A 74 -1.05 23.81 6.56
CA ARG A 74 -0.78 25.21 6.90
C ARG A 74 -1.29 25.60 8.28
N ASN A 75 -2.20 24.79 8.85
CA ASN A 75 -2.75 24.93 10.19
C ASN A 75 -2.68 23.57 10.90
N PRO A 76 -1.52 23.16 11.46
CA PRO A 76 -1.31 21.83 12.04
C PRO A 76 -2.28 21.49 13.18
N ASP A 77 -2.71 22.47 13.95
CA ASP A 77 -3.66 22.28 15.06
C ASP A 77 -5.00 21.66 14.62
N GLN A 78 -5.38 21.81 13.35
CA GLN A 78 -6.60 21.21 12.79
C GLN A 78 -6.43 19.70 12.51
N LEU A 79 -5.25 19.14 12.69
CA LEU A 79 -4.92 17.73 12.44
C LEU A 79 -4.94 16.87 13.72
N ASN A 80 -5.28 17.43 14.88
CA ASN A 80 -5.23 16.72 16.16
C ASN A 80 -6.10 15.46 16.18
N ASP A 81 -7.30 15.49 15.60
CA ASP A 81 -8.19 14.34 15.53
C ASP A 81 -7.59 13.26 14.61
N LEU A 82 -7.00 13.65 13.48
CA LEU A 82 -6.33 12.75 12.54
C LEU A 82 -5.13 12.07 13.19
N VAL A 83 -4.30 12.82 13.91
CA VAL A 83 -3.15 12.28 14.66
C VAL A 83 -3.59 11.31 15.74
N THR A 84 -4.66 11.67 16.47
CA THR A 84 -5.23 10.81 17.52
C THR A 84 -5.70 9.48 16.93
N GLN A 85 -6.38 9.52 15.79
CA GLN A 85 -6.84 8.32 15.07
C GLN A 85 -5.67 7.47 14.55
N ALA A 86 -4.61 8.11 14.03
CA ALA A 86 -3.44 7.43 13.49
C ALA A 86 -2.56 6.77 14.57
N GLY A 87 -2.69 7.20 15.83
CA GLY A 87 -2.00 6.58 16.97
C GLY A 87 -0.59 7.13 17.24
N PRO A 88 0.18 6.45 18.12
CA PRO A 88 1.36 7.03 18.77
C PRO A 88 2.58 7.27 17.85
N LYS A 89 2.60 6.69 16.65
CA LYS A 89 3.66 6.90 15.65
C LYS A 89 3.35 8.07 14.70
N ALA A 90 2.22 8.75 14.90
CA ALA A 90 1.82 9.87 14.08
C ALA A 90 1.99 11.20 14.82
N ARG A 91 2.24 12.26 14.06
CA ARG A 91 2.28 13.63 14.56
C ARG A 91 1.81 14.63 13.50
N ALA A 92 1.43 15.81 13.93
CA ALA A 92 1.13 16.93 13.04
C ALA A 92 2.34 17.87 12.94
N GLY A 93 2.41 18.61 11.83
CA GLY A 93 3.43 19.64 11.61
C GLY A 93 3.15 20.48 10.37
N TYR A 94 4.09 21.35 10.06
CA TYR A 94 4.05 22.15 8.84
C TYR A 94 4.60 21.37 7.63
N PRO A 95 4.28 21.77 6.37
CA PRO A 95 4.76 21.09 5.17
C PRO A 95 6.30 20.97 5.08
N GLN A 96 7.03 21.97 5.57
CA GLN A 96 8.48 21.90 5.65
C GLN A 96 8.94 20.74 6.54
N GLU A 97 8.33 20.60 7.73
CA GLU A 97 8.66 19.53 8.68
C GLU A 97 8.36 18.15 8.08
N ALA A 98 7.27 18.02 7.29
CA ALA A 98 6.96 16.78 6.59
C ALA A 98 8.00 16.44 5.51
N ALA A 99 8.46 17.44 4.74
CA ALA A 99 9.50 17.27 3.74
C ALA A 99 10.85 16.88 4.37
N GLU A 100 11.19 17.42 5.55
CA GLU A 100 12.40 17.10 6.30
C GLU A 100 12.34 15.70 6.93
N PHE A 101 11.20 15.37 7.57
CA PHE A 101 11.00 14.15 8.35
C PHE A 101 11.00 12.88 7.51
N GLY A 102 10.26 12.90 6.38
CA GLY A 102 10.03 11.71 5.58
C GLY A 102 11.28 11.27 4.82
N ASP A 103 11.59 9.98 4.87
CA ASP A 103 12.43 9.34 3.87
C ASP A 103 11.65 9.23 2.55
N ILE A 104 10.33 9.13 2.69
CA ILE A 104 9.34 9.18 1.60
C ILE A 104 8.42 10.37 1.85
N VAL A 105 8.11 11.12 0.80
CA VAL A 105 7.18 12.26 0.87
C VAL A 105 5.96 11.98 0.00
N PHE A 106 4.78 12.09 0.60
CA PHE A 106 3.51 12.01 -0.11
C PHE A 106 2.94 13.40 -0.36
N VAL A 107 2.85 13.81 -1.63
CA VAL A 107 2.32 15.11 -2.04
C VAL A 107 0.85 14.94 -2.41
N ALA A 108 -0.03 15.45 -1.53
CA ALA A 108 -1.49 15.33 -1.65
C ALA A 108 -2.17 16.71 -1.56
N VAL A 109 -1.67 17.64 -2.35
CA VAL A 109 -2.20 19.00 -2.47
C VAL A 109 -3.02 19.18 -3.74
N PRO A 110 -3.86 20.24 -3.88
CA PRO A 110 -4.40 20.64 -5.17
C PRO A 110 -3.28 20.79 -6.19
N TYR A 111 -3.48 20.26 -7.41
CA TYR A 111 -2.40 20.16 -8.40
C TYR A 111 -1.73 21.50 -8.70
N ALA A 112 -2.50 22.61 -8.71
CA ALA A 112 -1.96 23.96 -8.87
C ALA A 112 -0.93 24.37 -7.79
N ALA A 113 -0.93 23.70 -6.65
CA ALA A 113 0.05 23.98 -5.58
C ALA A 113 1.36 23.21 -5.74
N THR A 114 1.42 22.17 -6.58
CA THR A 114 2.62 21.32 -6.75
C THR A 114 3.86 22.11 -7.18
N PRO A 115 3.80 23.08 -8.11
CA PRO A 115 4.96 23.91 -8.42
C PRO A 115 5.47 24.73 -7.23
N GLN A 116 4.58 25.17 -6.34
CA GLN A 116 4.99 25.90 -5.12
C GLN A 116 5.63 24.96 -4.11
N VAL A 117 5.11 23.73 -3.96
CA VAL A 117 5.74 22.68 -3.12
C VAL A 117 7.17 22.42 -3.59
N GLY A 118 7.40 22.32 -4.90
CA GLY A 118 8.74 22.15 -5.46
C GLY A 118 9.68 23.31 -5.16
N ARG A 119 9.18 24.57 -5.29
CA ARG A 119 9.99 25.76 -4.97
C ARG A 119 10.32 25.86 -3.48
N ASP A 120 9.35 25.61 -2.60
CA ASP A 120 9.49 25.84 -1.17
C ASP A 120 10.26 24.70 -0.48
N TYR A 121 10.02 23.45 -0.90
CA TYR A 121 10.49 22.25 -0.19
C TYR A 121 11.36 21.33 -1.06
N GLY A 122 11.57 21.63 -2.34
CA GLY A 122 12.33 20.79 -3.27
C GLY A 122 13.73 20.46 -2.77
N ALA A 123 14.45 21.43 -2.17
CA ALA A 123 15.77 21.20 -1.59
C ALA A 123 15.77 20.16 -0.46
N LEU A 124 14.70 20.08 0.33
CA LEU A 124 14.54 19.12 1.43
C LEU A 124 14.15 17.71 0.93
N MET A 125 13.65 17.63 -0.29
CA MET A 125 13.19 16.38 -0.93
C MET A 125 14.22 15.80 -1.92
N GLN A 126 15.37 16.45 -2.13
CA GLN A 126 16.38 15.99 -3.08
C GLN A 126 16.80 14.53 -2.84
N GLY A 127 16.74 13.70 -3.88
CA GLY A 127 17.07 12.29 -3.84
C GLY A 127 16.06 11.40 -3.10
N LYS A 128 15.04 11.98 -2.44
CA LYS A 128 13.99 11.21 -1.75
C LYS A 128 12.98 10.65 -2.74
N ILE A 129 12.28 9.62 -2.32
CA ILE A 129 11.10 9.09 -3.03
C ILE A 129 9.93 10.04 -2.75
N VAL A 130 9.31 10.52 -3.82
CA VAL A 130 8.11 11.37 -3.74
C VAL A 130 6.98 10.71 -4.48
N ILE A 131 5.87 10.46 -3.77
CA ILE A 131 4.63 9.94 -4.36
C ILE A 131 3.69 11.14 -4.54
N ASP A 132 3.29 11.43 -5.77
CA ASP A 132 2.34 12.50 -6.09
C ASP A 132 0.99 11.91 -6.51
N CYS A 133 -0.07 12.31 -5.82
CA CYS A 133 -1.46 11.90 -6.10
C CYS A 133 -2.31 13.06 -6.66
N GLY A 134 -1.70 14.16 -7.05
CA GLY A 134 -2.43 15.32 -7.56
C GLY A 134 -3.11 15.05 -8.90
N ASN A 135 -4.32 15.55 -9.11
CA ASN A 135 -5.00 15.56 -10.39
C ASN A 135 -5.25 16.99 -10.84
N PRO A 136 -4.85 17.37 -12.07
CA PRO A 136 -5.17 18.68 -12.62
C PRO A 136 -6.64 18.74 -13.05
N TYR A 137 -7.39 19.68 -12.46
CA TYR A 137 -8.78 19.97 -12.83
C TYR A 137 -8.86 21.37 -13.45
N ILE A 138 -9.16 21.48 -14.74
CA ILE A 138 -9.17 22.76 -15.45
C ILE A 138 -10.03 23.81 -14.74
N GLN A 139 -11.19 23.42 -14.19
CA GLN A 139 -12.09 24.33 -13.48
C GLN A 139 -11.51 24.86 -12.17
N ARG A 140 -10.58 24.11 -11.52
CA ARG A 140 -9.95 24.49 -10.26
C ARG A 140 -8.57 25.12 -10.47
N ASP A 141 -7.78 24.56 -11.38
CA ASP A 141 -6.35 24.80 -11.52
C ASP A 141 -6.02 25.66 -12.76
N GLY A 142 -7.02 25.95 -13.62
CA GLY A 142 -6.90 26.88 -14.75
C GLY A 142 -5.97 26.38 -15.86
N GLU A 143 -5.29 27.32 -16.53
CA GLU A 143 -4.42 27.07 -17.68
C GLU A 143 -3.27 26.10 -17.36
N MET A 144 -2.73 26.16 -16.14
CA MET A 144 -1.68 25.24 -15.71
C MET A 144 -2.13 23.79 -15.79
N ALA A 145 -3.38 23.48 -15.44
CA ALA A 145 -3.94 22.15 -15.58
C ALA A 145 -4.01 21.69 -17.04
N ALA A 146 -4.40 22.58 -17.95
CA ALA A 146 -4.45 22.28 -19.40
C ALA A 146 -3.05 21.93 -19.93
N VAL A 147 -2.04 22.72 -19.59
CA VAL A 147 -0.64 22.48 -19.97
C VAL A 147 -0.12 21.15 -19.40
N ALA A 148 -0.44 20.86 -18.14
CA ALA A 148 -0.01 19.61 -17.51
C ALA A 148 -0.66 18.37 -18.15
N LEU A 149 -1.95 18.46 -18.52
CA LEU A 149 -2.66 17.38 -19.21
C LEU A 149 -2.11 17.16 -20.63
N GLU A 150 -1.80 18.24 -21.38
CA GLU A 150 -1.20 18.15 -22.70
C GLU A 150 0.19 17.51 -22.67
N LYS A 151 1.00 17.87 -21.69
CA LYS A 151 2.37 17.34 -21.51
C LYS A 151 2.38 15.91 -20.96
N GLY A 152 1.33 15.49 -20.28
CA GLY A 152 1.26 14.31 -19.42
C GLY A 152 1.60 14.65 -17.97
N THR A 153 0.70 14.24 -17.06
CA THR A 153 0.80 14.65 -15.63
C THR A 153 2.06 14.14 -14.94
N GLY A 154 2.55 12.93 -15.28
CA GLY A 154 3.80 12.42 -14.73
C GLY A 154 5.01 13.27 -15.12
N VAL A 155 5.10 13.64 -16.40
CA VAL A 155 6.16 14.50 -16.93
C VAL A 155 6.09 15.90 -16.32
N ALA A 156 4.88 16.50 -16.26
CA ALA A 156 4.67 17.82 -15.69
C ALA A 156 5.01 17.84 -14.19
N SER A 157 4.60 16.83 -13.42
CA SER A 157 4.93 16.73 -12.00
C SER A 157 6.45 16.57 -11.76
N ALA A 158 7.16 15.84 -12.62
CA ALA A 158 8.62 15.73 -12.54
C ALA A 158 9.33 17.08 -12.74
N GLU A 159 8.80 17.93 -13.64
CA GLU A 159 9.32 19.29 -13.83
C GLU A 159 9.06 20.20 -12.62
N PHE A 160 7.92 20.01 -11.94
CA PHE A 160 7.57 20.77 -10.74
C PHE A 160 8.37 20.33 -9.52
N LEU A 161 8.82 19.08 -9.48
CA LEU A 161 9.54 18.44 -8.37
C LEU A 161 10.91 17.92 -8.84
N PRO A 162 11.82 18.79 -9.28
CA PRO A 162 13.10 18.35 -9.84
C PRO A 162 14.00 17.72 -8.79
N GLY A 163 14.75 16.67 -9.18
CA GLY A 163 15.75 16.02 -8.34
C GLY A 163 15.21 15.01 -7.32
N VAL A 164 13.91 14.70 -7.37
CA VAL A 164 13.30 13.63 -6.56
C VAL A 164 13.15 12.35 -7.40
N LYS A 165 13.01 11.21 -6.73
CA LYS A 165 12.57 9.95 -7.34
C LYS A 165 11.05 9.92 -7.36
N LEU A 166 10.44 10.48 -8.43
CA LEU A 166 9.00 10.67 -8.51
C LEU A 166 8.26 9.40 -8.88
N VAL A 167 7.15 9.15 -8.19
CA VAL A 167 6.15 8.13 -8.52
C VAL A 167 4.76 8.76 -8.53
N ARG A 168 3.96 8.44 -9.54
CA ARG A 168 2.53 8.76 -9.58
C ARG A 168 1.73 7.57 -9.06
N ALA A 169 0.94 7.77 -8.00
CA ALA A 169 0.05 6.75 -7.45
C ALA A 169 -1.04 7.42 -6.58
N PHE A 170 -2.11 6.69 -6.25
CA PHE A 170 -3.25 7.13 -5.43
C PHE A 170 -4.08 8.29 -6.03
N ASN A 171 -3.82 8.71 -7.25
CA ASN A 171 -4.60 9.75 -7.92
C ASN A 171 -5.87 9.22 -8.61
N ALA A 172 -5.94 7.93 -8.92
CA ALA A 172 -7.10 7.29 -9.56
C ALA A 172 -8.11 6.69 -8.58
N LEU A 173 -8.06 7.07 -7.30
CA LEU A 173 -8.90 6.59 -6.22
C LEU A 173 -9.51 7.78 -5.48
N SER A 174 -10.75 7.66 -5.02
CA SER A 174 -11.37 8.65 -4.16
C SER A 174 -11.02 8.41 -2.68
N TRP A 175 -11.06 9.46 -1.86
CA TRP A 175 -10.85 9.33 -0.41
C TRP A 175 -11.92 8.45 0.27
N VAL A 176 -13.11 8.33 -0.33
CA VAL A 176 -14.18 7.44 0.16
C VAL A 176 -13.75 5.99 -0.04
N GLU A 177 -13.29 5.64 -1.25
CA GLU A 177 -12.77 4.29 -1.54
C GLU A 177 -11.56 3.95 -0.66
N VAL A 178 -10.65 4.92 -0.38
CA VAL A 178 -9.53 4.69 0.54
C VAL A 178 -10.03 4.30 1.94
N ASN A 179 -11.12 4.88 2.42
CA ASN A 179 -11.63 4.60 3.76
C ASN A 179 -12.51 3.34 3.83
N GLU A 180 -13.28 3.06 2.78
CA GLU A 180 -14.30 2.02 2.81
C GLU A 180 -13.84 0.69 2.19
N GLU A 181 -12.88 0.75 1.26
CA GLU A 181 -12.48 -0.41 0.44
C GLU A 181 -11.06 -0.91 0.73
N ALA A 182 -10.30 -0.22 1.58
CA ALA A 182 -8.99 -0.72 2.00
C ALA A 182 -9.14 -2.05 2.74
N HIS A 183 -8.32 -3.05 2.37
CA HIS A 183 -8.37 -4.41 2.95
C HIS A 183 -9.73 -5.11 2.82
N ARG A 184 -10.55 -4.75 1.83
CA ARG A 184 -11.85 -5.40 1.62
C ARG A 184 -11.72 -6.90 1.39
N ASP A 185 -12.77 -7.65 1.70
CA ASP A 185 -12.82 -9.08 1.41
C ASP A 185 -12.82 -9.36 -0.11
N GLY A 186 -12.14 -10.43 -0.52
CA GLY A 186 -12.05 -10.84 -1.92
C GLY A 186 -10.95 -10.13 -2.71
N GLU A 187 -11.22 -9.82 -4.00
CA GLU A 187 -10.24 -9.11 -4.85
C GLU A 187 -10.16 -7.63 -4.45
N LEU A 188 -8.94 -7.17 -4.16
CA LEU A 188 -8.69 -5.78 -3.78
C LEU A 188 -8.91 -4.81 -4.96
N ILE A 189 -9.18 -3.54 -4.64
CA ILE A 189 -9.13 -2.47 -5.64
C ILE A 189 -7.67 -2.25 -6.06
N ALA A 190 -7.46 -2.06 -7.36
CA ALA A 190 -6.17 -1.78 -7.93
C ALA A 190 -5.81 -0.29 -7.85
N ILE A 191 -4.54 -0.02 -7.52
CA ILE A 191 -3.95 1.31 -7.63
C ILE A 191 -2.88 1.29 -8.73
N PRO A 192 -3.04 2.10 -9.80
CA PRO A 192 -2.05 2.23 -10.84
C PRO A 192 -0.84 3.02 -10.34
N ILE A 193 0.36 2.58 -10.79
CA ILE A 193 1.65 3.15 -10.41
C ILE A 193 2.44 3.47 -11.68
N ALA A 194 2.99 4.68 -11.78
CA ALA A 194 3.94 5.07 -12.82
C ALA A 194 5.16 5.77 -12.21
N GLY A 195 6.36 5.39 -12.67
CA GLY A 195 7.61 5.96 -12.19
C GLY A 195 8.81 5.44 -12.98
N ASP A 196 9.88 6.24 -13.04
CA ASP A 196 11.08 5.90 -13.82
C ASP A 196 12.18 5.26 -12.97
N ASP A 197 12.21 5.53 -11.65
CA ASP A 197 13.16 4.93 -10.71
C ASP A 197 12.60 3.61 -10.15
N GLN A 198 13.30 2.50 -10.41
CA GLN A 198 12.83 1.16 -10.03
C GLN A 198 12.72 0.97 -8.50
N GLU A 199 13.62 1.59 -7.72
CA GLU A 199 13.58 1.53 -6.26
C GLU A 199 12.35 2.28 -5.74
N ALA A 200 12.08 3.47 -6.27
CA ALA A 200 10.91 4.27 -5.91
C ALA A 200 9.60 3.55 -6.27
N VAL A 201 9.53 2.91 -7.44
CA VAL A 201 8.37 2.11 -7.85
C VAL A 201 8.18 0.92 -6.93
N ALA A 202 9.25 0.21 -6.53
CA ALA A 202 9.16 -0.92 -5.60
C ALA A 202 8.65 -0.48 -4.22
N VAL A 203 9.13 0.65 -3.70
CA VAL A 203 8.67 1.22 -2.42
C VAL A 203 7.20 1.66 -2.53
N ALA A 204 6.81 2.35 -3.60
CA ALA A 204 5.42 2.74 -3.82
C ALA A 204 4.50 1.52 -3.94
N THR A 205 4.96 0.45 -4.59
CA THR A 205 4.26 -0.83 -4.68
C THR A 205 3.99 -1.41 -3.28
N GLN A 206 4.99 -1.44 -2.41
CA GLN A 206 4.81 -1.89 -1.04
C GLN A 206 3.83 -1.00 -0.26
N LEU A 207 3.92 0.32 -0.41
CA LEU A 207 3.02 1.27 0.24
C LEU A 207 1.57 1.18 -0.25
N VAL A 208 1.34 0.76 -1.50
CA VAL A 208 0.00 0.44 -2.00
C VAL A 208 -0.54 -0.82 -1.30
N ILE A 209 0.28 -1.87 -1.15
CA ILE A 209 -0.08 -3.09 -0.43
C ILE A 209 -0.37 -2.78 1.05
N ASP A 210 0.51 -2.03 1.70
CA ASP A 210 0.37 -1.64 3.11
C ASP A 210 -0.89 -0.79 3.36
N ALA A 211 -1.33 -0.03 2.35
CA ALA A 211 -2.60 0.70 2.39
C ALA A 211 -3.84 -0.18 2.13
N GLY A 212 -3.67 -1.47 1.84
CA GLY A 212 -4.77 -2.42 1.63
C GLY A 212 -5.31 -2.50 0.21
N PHE A 213 -4.47 -2.23 -0.80
CA PHE A 213 -4.82 -2.22 -2.22
C PHE A 213 -3.89 -3.10 -3.05
N ASP A 214 -4.28 -3.38 -4.30
CA ASP A 214 -3.49 -4.19 -5.24
C ASP A 214 -2.72 -3.29 -6.23
N PRO A 215 -1.38 -3.33 -6.27
CA PRO A 215 -0.60 -2.46 -7.15
C PRO A 215 -0.62 -2.93 -8.60
N VAL A 216 -0.80 -1.99 -9.55
CA VAL A 216 -0.63 -2.21 -10.99
C VAL A 216 0.41 -1.26 -11.53
N ILE A 217 1.61 -1.76 -11.81
CA ILE A 217 2.66 -0.96 -12.45
C ILE A 217 2.29 -0.76 -13.91
N VAL A 218 2.08 0.51 -14.31
CA VAL A 218 1.65 0.90 -15.66
C VAL A 218 2.84 1.22 -16.57
N GLY A 219 3.93 1.68 -15.99
CA GLY A 219 5.15 2.03 -16.72
C GLY A 219 5.88 3.23 -16.15
N GLY A 220 6.62 3.95 -16.99
CA GLY A 220 7.29 5.18 -16.63
C GLY A 220 6.33 6.36 -16.41
N LEU A 221 6.87 7.51 -16.02
CA LEU A 221 6.09 8.73 -15.78
C LEU A 221 5.34 9.20 -17.04
N ASP A 222 5.83 8.86 -18.23
CA ASP A 222 5.16 9.11 -19.52
C ASP A 222 3.82 8.37 -19.65
N LYS A 223 3.59 7.32 -18.86
CA LYS A 223 2.35 6.53 -18.83
C LYS A 223 1.35 6.99 -17.77
N ALA A 224 1.70 7.94 -16.92
CA ALA A 224 0.81 8.39 -15.83
C ALA A 224 -0.54 8.93 -16.35
N GLY A 225 -0.57 9.52 -17.55
CA GLY A 225 -1.78 9.98 -18.18
C GLY A 225 -2.86 8.91 -18.43
N LEU A 226 -2.48 7.63 -18.44
CA LEU A 226 -3.41 6.51 -18.63
C LEU A 226 -4.38 6.31 -17.47
N PHE A 227 -4.09 6.88 -16.30
CA PHE A 227 -4.93 6.78 -15.11
C PHE A 227 -5.27 8.15 -14.50
N ASP A 228 -5.15 9.22 -15.26
CA ASP A 228 -5.56 10.54 -14.85
C ASP A 228 -7.09 10.72 -14.91
N GLN A 229 -7.57 11.82 -14.38
CA GLN A 229 -8.98 12.19 -14.42
C GLN A 229 -9.55 12.08 -15.82
N GLY A 230 -10.71 11.41 -15.93
CA GLY A 230 -11.45 11.25 -17.20
C GLY A 230 -11.05 10.01 -18.00
N THR A 231 -10.07 9.22 -17.55
CA THR A 231 -9.71 7.95 -18.18
C THR A 231 -10.65 6.82 -17.75
N ALA A 232 -10.58 5.69 -18.45
CA ALA A 232 -11.41 4.52 -18.20
C ALA A 232 -11.20 3.88 -16.82
N VAL A 233 -10.00 4.06 -16.23
CA VAL A 233 -9.66 3.46 -14.93
C VAL A 233 -9.81 4.44 -13.74
N TYR A 234 -10.06 5.72 -14.02
CA TYR A 234 -10.13 6.74 -12.97
C TYR A 234 -11.39 6.58 -12.10
N VAL A 235 -11.20 6.32 -10.79
CA VAL A 235 -12.27 6.16 -9.78
C VAL A 235 -13.33 5.14 -10.23
N LYS A 236 -12.87 3.94 -10.60
CA LYS A 236 -13.74 2.84 -11.06
C LYS A 236 -13.77 1.64 -10.11
N GLY A 237 -12.94 1.63 -9.07
CA GLY A 237 -12.88 0.51 -8.13
C GLY A 237 -12.53 -0.83 -8.75
N MET A 238 -11.76 -0.82 -9.86
CA MET A 238 -11.37 -2.02 -10.61
C MET A 238 -10.42 -2.91 -9.82
N THR A 239 -10.51 -4.21 -10.04
CA THR A 239 -9.48 -5.17 -9.62
C THR A 239 -8.23 -5.05 -10.51
N ALA A 240 -7.08 -5.59 -10.06
CA ALA A 240 -5.86 -5.54 -10.86
C ALA A 240 -6.00 -6.25 -12.21
N ARG A 241 -6.78 -7.33 -12.27
CA ARG A 241 -7.07 -8.06 -13.50
C ARG A 241 -7.86 -7.19 -14.49
N GLU A 242 -8.90 -6.52 -14.02
CA GLU A 242 -9.73 -5.64 -14.85
C GLU A 242 -8.93 -4.43 -15.32
N MET A 243 -8.15 -3.80 -14.42
CA MET A 243 -7.32 -2.64 -14.77
C MET A 243 -6.25 -2.99 -15.79
N ARG A 244 -5.56 -4.14 -15.65
CA ARG A 244 -4.59 -4.60 -16.66
C ARG A 244 -5.26 -4.84 -18.01
N ALA A 245 -6.43 -5.47 -18.03
CA ALA A 245 -7.17 -5.70 -19.27
C ALA A 245 -7.57 -4.39 -19.96
N GLU A 246 -8.05 -3.40 -19.19
CA GLU A 246 -8.44 -2.07 -19.70
C GLU A 246 -7.23 -1.29 -20.24
N LEU A 247 -6.07 -1.40 -19.59
CA LEU A 247 -4.83 -0.70 -19.98
C LEU A 247 -4.00 -1.45 -21.02
N GLY A 248 -4.36 -2.69 -21.38
CA GLY A 248 -3.62 -3.51 -22.34
C GLY A 248 -2.26 -3.99 -21.81
N LEU A 249 -2.16 -4.30 -20.50
CA LEU A 249 -0.95 -4.75 -19.80
C LEU A 249 -0.90 -6.26 -19.61
#